data_489f569e0e4656e8e62e25ad7d9acde8
#
_entry.id   489f569e0e4656e8e62e25ad7d9acde8
#
_cell.length_a   1.000
_cell.length_b   1.000
_cell.length_c   1.000
_cell.angle_alpha   90.00
_cell.angle_beta   90.00
_cell.angle_gamma   90.00
#
_symmetry.space_group_name_H-M   'P 1'
#
loop_
_entity.id
_entity.type
_entity.pdbx_description
1 polymer ?
#
loop_
_entity_poly.entity_id
_entity_poly.type
_entity_poly.pdbx_seq_one_letter_code
_entity_poly.pdbx_strand_id
1 'polypeptide(L)'
;SWKDGKPLFAGNSYAGFSEMGLHYIGGILKHANAICALTNPTTNSYKRLVPGFEAPVNLAYSSRNRSASIRIPMYSPSPKAKRLEIRFPDPSCNGYLAFSAMLMAGLDGIQNKIDPGEPLDKNIYSLGPEELANIPTLPHSLEGSIQALEDDHEFLLKGDVFTQDVVETWIDYKRENEIDQMRLRPHPLEFQMYYDC
;
A
#
# COMPACT_ATOMS: atom_id res chain seq x y z
N SER A 1 -13.52 -14.33 8.37
CA SER A 1 -14.53 -15.39 8.17
C SER A 1 -15.93 -14.84 8.36
N TRP A 2 -16.92 -15.49 7.76
CA TRP A 2 -18.34 -15.20 7.98
C TRP A 2 -18.77 -15.50 9.43
N LYS A 3 -19.96 -15.06 9.82
CA LYS A 3 -20.56 -15.38 11.14
C LYS A 3 -20.70 -16.89 11.39
N ASP A 4 -20.85 -17.68 10.33
CA ASP A 4 -20.88 -19.15 10.37
C ASP A 4 -19.50 -19.82 10.41
N GLY A 5 -18.44 -19.04 10.48
CA GLY A 5 -17.05 -19.49 10.51
C GLY A 5 -16.47 -19.93 9.17
N LYS A 6 -17.19 -19.78 8.04
CA LYS A 6 -16.64 -20.10 6.72
C LYS A 6 -15.50 -19.16 6.36
N PRO A 7 -14.38 -19.70 5.79
CA PRO A 7 -13.29 -18.86 5.28
C PRO A 7 -13.75 -17.99 4.11
N LEU A 8 -13.45 -16.68 4.16
CA LEU A 8 -13.80 -15.74 3.08
C LEU A 8 -12.84 -15.81 1.91
N PHE A 9 -11.55 -15.98 2.20
CA PHE A 9 -10.46 -15.90 1.22
C PHE A 9 -10.03 -17.25 0.66
N ALA A 10 -10.53 -18.36 1.17
CA ALA A 10 -10.25 -19.68 0.63
C ALA A 10 -11.12 -19.97 -0.61
N GLY A 11 -10.51 -20.47 -1.68
CA GLY A 11 -11.15 -20.80 -2.94
C GLY A 11 -10.24 -21.60 -3.85
N ASN A 12 -10.54 -21.61 -5.15
CA ASN A 12 -9.85 -22.40 -6.16
C ASN A 12 -9.02 -21.58 -7.16
N SER A 13 -8.96 -20.26 -6.98
CA SER A 13 -8.17 -19.39 -7.83
C SER A 13 -6.69 -19.38 -7.40
N TYR A 14 -5.90 -18.42 -7.91
CA TYR A 14 -4.47 -18.31 -7.64
C TYR A 14 -4.15 -18.47 -6.14
N ALA A 15 -3.15 -19.27 -5.86
CA ALA A 15 -2.69 -19.57 -4.49
C ALA A 15 -3.78 -20.14 -3.55
N GLY A 16 -4.89 -20.68 -4.09
CA GLY A 16 -6.04 -21.17 -3.34
C GLY A 16 -6.88 -20.08 -2.72
N PHE A 17 -6.91 -18.89 -3.34
CA PHE A 17 -7.78 -17.77 -2.97
C PHE A 17 -9.16 -17.89 -3.62
N SER A 18 -10.14 -17.25 -3.00
CA SER A 18 -11.46 -17.01 -3.59
C SER A 18 -11.43 -15.77 -4.50
N GLU A 19 -12.38 -15.65 -5.41
CA GLU A 19 -12.57 -14.43 -6.20
C GLU A 19 -12.74 -13.19 -5.32
N MET A 20 -13.50 -13.32 -4.22
CA MET A 20 -13.64 -12.24 -3.23
C MET A 20 -12.29 -11.81 -2.65
N GLY A 21 -11.40 -12.77 -2.35
CA GLY A 21 -10.07 -12.47 -1.86
C GLY A 21 -9.21 -11.78 -2.91
N LEU A 22 -9.33 -12.14 -4.18
CA LEU A 22 -8.64 -11.48 -5.29
C LEU A 22 -9.17 -10.06 -5.51
N HIS A 23 -10.47 -9.85 -5.49
CA HIS A 23 -11.05 -8.50 -5.57
C HIS A 23 -10.63 -7.62 -4.39
N TYR A 24 -10.52 -8.18 -3.18
CA TYR A 24 -9.98 -7.46 -2.04
C TYR A 24 -8.54 -6.98 -2.30
N ILE A 25 -7.69 -7.85 -2.87
CA ILE A 25 -6.33 -7.48 -3.30
C ILE A 25 -6.39 -6.37 -4.36
N GLY A 26 -7.27 -6.48 -5.35
CA GLY A 26 -7.47 -5.47 -6.40
C GLY A 26 -7.78 -4.09 -5.83
N GLY A 27 -8.67 -4.02 -4.83
CA GLY A 27 -8.98 -2.78 -4.14
C GLY A 27 -7.78 -2.19 -3.40
N ILE A 28 -7.02 -3.01 -2.67
CA ILE A 28 -5.79 -2.56 -1.99
C ILE A 28 -4.76 -2.03 -3.00
N LEU A 29 -4.55 -2.72 -4.12
CA LEU A 29 -3.58 -2.29 -5.14
C LEU A 29 -4.01 -1.00 -5.82
N LYS A 30 -5.30 -0.86 -6.15
CA LYS A 30 -5.86 0.35 -6.76
C LYS A 30 -5.64 1.59 -5.89
N HIS A 31 -5.93 1.49 -4.60
CA HIS A 31 -5.88 2.60 -3.65
C HIS A 31 -4.57 2.68 -2.86
N ALA A 32 -3.57 1.85 -3.19
CA ALA A 32 -2.32 1.73 -2.43
C ALA A 32 -1.61 3.07 -2.25
N ASN A 33 -1.54 3.89 -3.28
CA ASN A 33 -0.86 5.18 -3.24
C ASN A 33 -1.54 6.15 -2.27
N ALA A 34 -2.87 6.19 -2.26
CA ALA A 34 -3.66 7.01 -1.36
C ALA A 34 -3.56 6.52 0.10
N ILE A 35 -3.71 5.21 0.33
CA ILE A 35 -3.63 4.68 1.70
C ILE A 35 -2.23 4.76 2.29
N CYS A 36 -1.17 4.92 1.48
CA CYS A 36 0.19 5.20 1.98
C CYS A 36 0.24 6.48 2.81
N ALA A 37 -0.56 7.48 2.53
CA ALA A 37 -0.65 8.69 3.35
C ALA A 37 -1.03 8.40 4.82
N LEU A 38 -1.74 7.30 5.07
CA LEU A 38 -2.21 6.86 6.39
C LEU A 38 -1.37 5.71 6.96
N THR A 39 -0.84 4.84 6.10
CA THR A 39 -0.07 3.66 6.51
C THR A 39 1.44 3.89 6.57
N ASN A 40 1.94 4.93 5.89
CA ASN A 40 3.33 5.36 5.82
C ASN A 40 3.41 6.88 6.03
N PRO A 41 3.03 7.38 7.24
CA PRO A 41 2.60 8.76 7.44
C PRO A 41 3.74 9.74 7.69
N THR A 42 5.00 9.35 7.55
CA THR A 42 6.15 10.23 7.85
C THR A 42 7.09 10.34 6.65
N THR A 43 7.88 11.41 6.59
CA THR A 43 8.94 11.55 5.59
C THR A 43 9.97 10.41 5.66
N ASN A 44 10.19 9.85 6.87
CA ASN A 44 11.08 8.70 7.07
C ASN A 44 10.50 7.39 6.53
N SER A 45 9.18 7.23 6.44
CA SER A 45 8.54 6.04 5.89
C SER A 45 9.07 5.72 4.49
N TYR A 46 9.33 6.74 3.69
CA TYR A 46 9.77 6.62 2.29
C TYR A 46 11.29 6.39 2.15
N LYS A 47 12.06 6.51 3.23
CA LYS A 47 13.46 6.07 3.28
C LYS A 47 13.59 4.56 3.42
N ARG A 48 12.54 3.88 3.89
CA ARG A 48 12.41 2.42 3.87
C ARG A 48 11.92 1.91 2.51
N LEU A 49 11.01 2.62 1.87
CA LEU A 49 10.39 2.23 0.60
C LEU A 49 11.27 2.64 -0.60
N VAL A 50 12.48 2.09 -0.65
CA VAL A 50 13.48 2.38 -1.69
C VAL A 50 13.65 1.15 -2.59
N PRO A 51 13.55 1.30 -3.92
CA PRO A 51 13.81 0.22 -4.86
C PRO A 51 15.22 -0.38 -4.68
N GLY A 52 15.35 -1.70 -4.86
CA GLY A 52 16.63 -2.39 -4.77
C GLY A 52 17.02 -2.93 -3.38
N PHE A 53 16.22 -2.68 -2.34
CA PHE A 53 16.49 -3.11 -0.96
C PHE A 53 15.43 -4.05 -0.38
N GLU A 54 14.99 -5.08 -1.09
CA GLU A 54 13.93 -6.00 -0.65
C GLU A 54 12.65 -5.30 -0.10
N ALA A 55 12.50 -4.00 -0.40
CA ALA A 55 11.37 -3.21 0.04
C ALA A 55 10.12 -3.56 -0.78
N PRO A 56 8.93 -3.57 -0.19
CA PRO A 56 7.68 -3.93 -0.88
C PRO A 56 7.14 -2.75 -1.70
N VAL A 57 7.94 -2.22 -2.63
CA VAL A 57 7.63 -0.99 -3.39
C VAL A 57 6.78 -1.24 -4.63
N ASN A 58 6.77 -2.48 -5.14
CA ASN A 58 6.05 -2.80 -6.37
C ASN A 58 4.57 -3.08 -6.06
N LEU A 59 3.68 -2.37 -6.74
CA LEU A 59 2.23 -2.57 -6.65
C LEU A 59 1.82 -3.85 -7.36
N ALA A 60 2.09 -4.95 -6.71
CA ALA A 60 1.82 -6.29 -7.19
C ALA A 60 1.48 -7.21 -6.01
N TYR A 61 0.89 -8.36 -6.33
CA TYR A 61 0.70 -9.43 -5.36
C TYR A 61 1.42 -10.70 -5.82
N SER A 62 1.86 -11.51 -4.84
CA SER A 62 2.56 -12.76 -5.13
C SER A 62 2.49 -13.72 -3.96
N SER A 63 2.55 -15.02 -4.25
CA SER A 63 2.74 -16.06 -3.24
C SER A 63 4.20 -16.32 -2.89
N ARG A 64 5.14 -15.87 -3.73
CA ARG A 64 6.57 -16.21 -3.66
C ARG A 64 7.52 -15.01 -3.59
N ASN A 65 7.13 -13.89 -4.16
CA ASN A 65 7.99 -12.73 -4.29
C ASN A 65 7.92 -11.80 -3.06
N ARG A 66 9.06 -11.53 -2.43
CA ARG A 66 9.15 -10.66 -1.25
C ARG A 66 9.15 -9.17 -1.58
N SER A 67 9.38 -8.80 -2.84
CA SER A 67 9.35 -7.39 -3.29
C SER A 67 7.93 -6.91 -3.63
N ALA A 68 6.94 -7.82 -3.70
CA ALA A 68 5.55 -7.47 -3.91
C ALA A 68 4.97 -6.78 -2.67
N SER A 69 4.14 -5.76 -2.87
CA SER A 69 3.45 -5.02 -1.80
C SER A 69 2.42 -5.88 -1.06
N ILE A 70 1.88 -6.90 -1.72
CA ILE A 70 0.96 -7.87 -1.12
C ILE A 70 1.52 -9.28 -1.29
N ARG A 71 1.62 -10.01 -0.18
CA ARG A 71 2.04 -11.41 -0.17
C ARG A 71 0.89 -12.32 0.25
N ILE A 72 0.77 -13.47 -0.42
CA ILE A 72 -0.12 -14.58 -0.04
C ILE A 72 0.73 -15.68 0.58
N PRO A 73 0.77 -15.82 1.91
CA PRO A 73 1.56 -16.87 2.57
C PRO A 73 1.06 -18.27 2.23
N MET A 74 1.98 -19.17 1.84
CA MET A 74 1.66 -20.54 1.36
C MET A 74 2.09 -21.65 2.33
N TYR A 75 2.42 -21.34 3.58
CA TYR A 75 2.95 -22.32 4.54
C TYR A 75 1.90 -23.27 5.15
N SER A 76 0.62 -23.03 4.91
CA SER A 76 -0.45 -23.93 5.37
C SER A 76 -1.47 -24.21 4.27
N PRO A 77 -1.81 -25.49 4.01
CA PRO A 77 -2.87 -25.86 3.07
C PRO A 77 -4.27 -25.61 3.63
N SER A 78 -4.41 -25.33 4.93
CA SER A 78 -5.71 -25.19 5.59
C SER A 78 -6.49 -24.00 5.04
N PRO A 79 -7.76 -24.17 4.63
CA PRO A 79 -8.61 -23.06 4.21
C PRO A 79 -8.75 -21.95 5.28
N LYS A 80 -8.70 -22.32 6.56
CA LYS A 80 -8.78 -21.39 7.68
C LYS A 80 -7.52 -20.52 7.84
N ALA A 81 -6.39 -20.95 7.25
CA ALA A 81 -5.13 -20.22 7.30
C ALA A 81 -4.92 -19.28 6.11
N LYS A 82 -5.84 -19.27 5.14
CA LYS A 82 -5.75 -18.38 3.98
C LYS A 82 -5.87 -16.91 4.42
N ARG A 83 -4.83 -16.15 4.12
CA ARG A 83 -4.71 -14.74 4.44
C ARG A 83 -3.81 -14.04 3.43
N LEU A 84 -3.93 -12.75 3.36
CA LEU A 84 -2.99 -11.88 2.66
C LEU A 84 -2.18 -11.08 3.68
N GLU A 85 -1.02 -10.63 3.28
CA GLU A 85 -0.11 -9.80 4.06
C GLU A 85 0.16 -8.53 3.24
N ILE A 86 -0.33 -7.40 3.73
CA ILE A 86 -0.01 -6.08 3.18
C ILE A 86 1.31 -5.67 3.82
N ARG A 87 2.35 -5.41 3.02
CA ARG A 87 3.73 -5.32 3.50
C ARG A 87 4.29 -3.90 3.54
N PHE A 88 3.64 -2.95 2.89
CA PHE A 88 4.14 -1.58 2.84
C PHE A 88 3.85 -0.73 4.10
N PRO A 89 2.79 -0.94 4.90
CA PRO A 89 2.60 -0.17 6.13
C PRO A 89 3.81 -0.23 7.06
N ASP A 90 4.05 0.83 7.80
CA ASP A 90 5.13 0.88 8.78
C ASP A 90 4.60 1.14 10.21
N PRO A 91 5.43 0.91 11.25
CA PRO A 91 4.99 1.00 12.64
C PRO A 91 4.73 2.44 13.13
N SER A 92 5.05 3.47 12.34
CA SER A 92 4.75 4.87 12.70
C SER A 92 3.29 5.25 12.45
N CYS A 93 2.53 4.39 11.75
CA CYS A 93 1.13 4.66 11.44
C CYS A 93 0.24 4.60 12.69
N ASN A 94 -0.83 5.40 12.66
CA ASN A 94 -1.95 5.21 13.56
C ASN A 94 -2.74 3.97 13.13
N GLY A 95 -2.72 2.91 13.98
CA GLY A 95 -3.36 1.64 13.65
C GLY A 95 -4.85 1.74 13.35
N TYR A 96 -5.57 2.65 14.02
CA TYR A 96 -7.01 2.86 13.76
C TYR A 96 -7.24 3.40 12.35
N LEU A 97 -6.50 4.42 11.93
CA LEU A 97 -6.60 4.99 10.58
C LEU A 97 -6.12 3.99 9.53
N ALA A 98 -4.96 3.36 9.74
CA ALA A 98 -4.36 2.44 8.79
C ALA A 98 -5.24 1.20 8.54
N PHE A 99 -5.77 0.56 9.59
CA PHE A 99 -6.63 -0.62 9.43
C PHE A 99 -7.97 -0.26 8.80
N SER A 100 -8.55 0.88 9.16
CA SER A 100 -9.79 1.36 8.55
C SER A 100 -9.59 1.63 7.05
N ALA A 101 -8.53 2.34 6.68
CA ALA A 101 -8.24 2.66 5.28
C ALA A 101 -7.99 1.39 4.43
N MET A 102 -7.19 0.46 4.94
CA MET A 102 -6.94 -0.82 4.25
C MET A 102 -8.22 -1.65 4.11
N LEU A 103 -9.09 -1.66 5.13
CA LEU A 103 -10.38 -2.35 5.06
C LEU A 103 -11.29 -1.71 4.01
N MET A 104 -11.40 -0.36 4.01
CA MET A 104 -12.22 0.37 3.05
C MET A 104 -11.75 0.16 1.60
N ALA A 105 -10.44 0.20 1.36
CA ALA A 105 -9.86 -0.11 0.05
C ALA A 105 -10.21 -1.54 -0.41
N GLY A 106 -10.07 -2.52 0.47
CA GLY A 106 -10.42 -3.90 0.15
C GLY A 106 -11.93 -4.11 -0.09
N LEU A 107 -12.79 -3.42 0.68
CA LEU A 107 -14.24 -3.46 0.48
C LEU A 107 -14.65 -2.81 -0.84
N ASP A 108 -14.01 -1.70 -1.23
CA ASP A 108 -14.22 -1.11 -2.56
C ASP A 108 -13.86 -2.09 -3.66
N GLY A 109 -12.75 -2.82 -3.50
CA GLY A 109 -12.33 -3.88 -4.41
C GLY A 109 -13.38 -4.97 -4.58
N ILE A 110 -13.97 -5.45 -3.47
CA ILE A 110 -15.03 -6.46 -3.50
C ILE A 110 -16.30 -5.92 -4.16
N GLN A 111 -16.75 -4.73 -3.76
CA GLN A 111 -17.99 -4.13 -4.27
C GLN A 111 -17.94 -3.86 -5.76
N ASN A 112 -16.81 -3.38 -6.25
CA ASN A 112 -16.60 -3.03 -7.66
C ASN A 112 -15.96 -4.15 -8.48
N LYS A 113 -15.70 -5.33 -7.88
CA LYS A 113 -15.06 -6.48 -8.52
C LYS A 113 -13.76 -6.10 -9.21
N ILE A 114 -12.90 -5.35 -8.52
CA ILE A 114 -11.65 -4.85 -9.07
C ILE A 114 -10.70 -6.02 -9.30
N ASP A 115 -10.25 -6.18 -10.53
CA ASP A 115 -9.27 -7.19 -10.91
C ASP A 115 -7.89 -6.77 -10.41
N PRO A 116 -7.19 -7.61 -9.63
CA PRO A 116 -5.83 -7.32 -9.19
C PRO A 116 -4.77 -7.44 -10.30
N GLY A 117 -5.13 -7.88 -11.50
CA GLY A 117 -4.22 -8.22 -12.57
C GLY A 117 -3.47 -9.54 -12.34
N GLU A 118 -2.41 -9.79 -13.09
CA GLU A 118 -1.62 -11.00 -12.98
C GLU A 118 -0.68 -10.99 -11.77
N PRO A 119 -0.51 -12.13 -11.08
CA PRO A 119 0.42 -12.23 -9.96
C PRO A 119 1.87 -12.10 -10.42
N LEU A 120 2.69 -11.41 -9.68
CA LEU A 120 4.10 -11.19 -9.99
C LEU A 120 4.98 -12.25 -9.32
N ASP A 121 5.01 -13.47 -9.87
CA ASP A 121 5.82 -14.57 -9.35
C ASP A 121 7.25 -14.61 -9.91
N LYS A 122 7.55 -13.78 -10.90
CA LYS A 122 8.91 -13.62 -11.45
C LYS A 122 9.81 -12.93 -10.44
N ASN A 123 11.09 -13.27 -10.45
CA ASN A 123 12.07 -12.51 -9.66
C ASN A 123 12.24 -11.11 -10.28
N ILE A 124 11.81 -10.09 -9.56
CA ILE A 124 11.87 -8.69 -10.02
C ILE A 124 13.30 -8.26 -10.34
N TYR A 125 14.29 -8.77 -9.59
CA TYR A 125 15.70 -8.45 -9.82
C TYR A 125 16.27 -9.05 -11.13
N SER A 126 15.56 -9.98 -11.77
CA SER A 126 15.93 -10.56 -13.05
C SER A 126 15.16 -9.98 -14.25
N LEU A 127 14.25 -9.03 -14.00
CA LEU A 127 13.48 -8.37 -15.06
C LEU A 127 14.33 -7.32 -15.77
N GLY A 128 14.13 -7.18 -17.07
CA GLY A 128 14.74 -6.12 -17.85
C GLY A 128 14.17 -4.73 -17.53
N PRO A 129 14.88 -3.64 -17.90
CA PRO A 129 14.42 -2.27 -17.62
C PRO A 129 13.01 -1.96 -18.15
N GLU A 130 12.66 -2.50 -19.32
CA GLU A 130 11.34 -2.31 -19.94
C GLU A 130 10.23 -3.01 -19.17
N GLU A 131 10.48 -4.22 -18.65
CA GLU A 131 9.52 -4.95 -17.83
C GLU A 131 9.33 -4.28 -16.47
N LEU A 132 10.42 -3.78 -15.88
CA LEU A 132 10.37 -3.04 -14.60
C LEU A 132 9.59 -1.73 -14.73
N ALA A 133 9.76 -1.00 -15.83
CA ALA A 133 9.05 0.27 -16.06
C ALA A 133 7.52 0.10 -16.14
N ASN A 134 7.05 -1.08 -16.48
CA ASN A 134 5.61 -1.40 -16.57
C ASN A 134 4.99 -1.83 -15.25
N ILE A 135 5.78 -2.03 -14.18
CA ILE A 135 5.25 -2.39 -12.86
C ILE A 135 5.00 -1.10 -12.08
N PRO A 136 3.74 -0.79 -11.72
CA PRO A 136 3.45 0.36 -10.89
C PRO A 136 4.17 0.27 -9.53
N THR A 137 4.56 1.40 -8.99
CA THR A 137 5.25 1.48 -7.69
C THR A 137 4.48 2.34 -6.70
N LEU A 138 4.75 2.11 -5.43
CA LEU A 138 4.30 3.00 -4.34
C LEU A 138 4.92 4.40 -4.49
N PRO A 139 4.34 5.43 -3.88
CA PRO A 139 4.93 6.76 -3.86
C PRO A 139 6.33 6.75 -3.26
N HIS A 140 7.19 7.63 -3.74
CA HIS A 140 8.57 7.76 -3.27
C HIS A 140 8.75 8.84 -2.18
N SER A 141 7.66 9.53 -1.82
CA SER A 141 7.66 10.59 -0.81
C SER A 141 6.31 10.71 -0.11
N LEU A 142 6.34 11.33 1.07
CA LEU A 142 5.11 11.68 1.79
C LEU A 142 4.25 12.63 0.95
N GLU A 143 4.86 13.60 0.27
CA GLU A 143 4.16 14.54 -0.62
C GLU A 143 3.39 13.80 -1.73
N GLY A 144 4.03 12.80 -2.37
CA GLY A 144 3.37 11.99 -3.39
C GLY A 144 2.19 11.19 -2.88
N SER A 145 2.26 10.66 -1.64
CA SER A 145 1.13 9.93 -1.05
C SER A 145 0.01 10.86 -0.58
N ILE A 146 0.34 12.05 -0.07
CA ILE A 146 -0.67 13.06 0.30
C ILE A 146 -1.40 13.55 -0.95
N GLN A 147 -0.69 13.75 -2.07
CA GLN A 147 -1.34 14.08 -3.34
C GLN A 147 -2.25 12.94 -3.83
N ALA A 148 -1.78 11.68 -3.74
CA ALA A 148 -2.59 10.54 -4.11
C ALA A 148 -3.85 10.39 -3.23
N LEU A 149 -3.77 10.71 -1.93
CA LEU A 149 -4.93 10.72 -1.04
C LEU A 149 -5.92 11.85 -1.42
N GLU A 150 -5.43 13.02 -1.80
CA GLU A 150 -6.27 14.11 -2.27
C GLU A 150 -7.02 13.74 -3.55
N ASP A 151 -6.35 13.05 -4.47
CA ASP A 151 -6.91 12.62 -5.76
C ASP A 151 -7.84 11.39 -5.65
N ASP A 152 -7.65 10.54 -4.63
CA ASP A 152 -8.35 9.24 -4.49
C ASP A 152 -8.69 8.97 -3.01
N HIS A 153 -9.75 9.62 -2.49
CA HIS A 153 -10.23 9.41 -1.11
C HIS A 153 -11.71 9.02 -1.01
N GLU A 154 -12.47 9.08 -2.10
CA GLU A 154 -13.92 8.81 -2.11
C GLU A 154 -14.28 7.45 -1.51
N PHE A 155 -13.42 6.43 -1.68
CA PHE A 155 -13.64 5.11 -1.11
C PHE A 155 -13.62 5.11 0.42
N LEU A 156 -12.89 6.04 1.06
CA LEU A 156 -12.81 6.18 2.52
C LEU A 156 -14.09 6.75 3.11
N LEU A 157 -14.81 7.60 2.37
CA LEU A 157 -16.03 8.28 2.84
C LEU A 157 -17.24 7.36 2.86
N LYS A 158 -17.18 6.20 2.19
CA LYS A 158 -18.31 5.26 2.13
C LYS A 158 -18.69 4.77 3.52
N GLY A 159 -19.99 4.89 3.84
CA GLY A 159 -20.55 4.45 5.13
C GLY A 159 -20.09 5.28 6.32
N ASP A 160 -19.66 6.51 6.08
CA ASP A 160 -19.24 7.48 7.11
C ASP A 160 -18.10 6.95 8.01
N VAL A 161 -17.21 6.11 7.46
CA VAL A 161 -16.06 5.56 8.21
C VAL A 161 -14.98 6.63 8.37
N PHE A 162 -14.67 7.36 7.31
CA PHE A 162 -13.94 8.63 7.37
C PHE A 162 -14.89 9.75 6.97
N THR A 163 -14.70 10.92 7.55
CA THR A 163 -15.41 12.13 7.14
C THR A 163 -14.51 13.01 6.29
N GLN A 164 -15.09 13.87 5.47
CA GLN A 164 -14.35 14.75 4.58
C GLN A 164 -13.37 15.64 5.35
N ASP A 165 -13.82 16.20 6.48
CA ASP A 165 -13.02 17.07 7.34
C ASP A 165 -11.81 16.35 7.95
N VAL A 166 -11.92 15.05 8.25
CA VAL A 166 -10.78 14.25 8.75
C VAL A 166 -9.73 14.08 7.64
N VAL A 167 -10.17 13.80 6.41
CA VAL A 167 -9.26 13.64 5.27
C VAL A 167 -8.56 14.96 4.95
N GLU A 168 -9.31 16.06 4.85
CA GLU A 168 -8.79 17.41 4.58
C GLU A 168 -7.82 17.86 5.68
N THR A 169 -8.22 17.73 6.94
CA THR A 169 -7.36 18.09 8.08
C THR A 169 -6.05 17.28 8.08
N TRP A 170 -6.11 15.99 7.73
CA TRP A 170 -4.92 15.15 7.63
C TRP A 170 -3.97 15.65 6.53
N ILE A 171 -4.51 15.95 5.35
CA ILE A 171 -3.75 16.46 4.21
C ILE A 171 -3.07 17.78 4.56
N ASP A 172 -3.83 18.75 5.08
CA ASP A 172 -3.33 20.08 5.44
C ASP A 172 -2.26 19.98 6.54
N TYR A 173 -2.53 19.20 7.59
CA TYR A 173 -1.56 19.00 8.67
C TYR A 173 -0.24 18.43 8.15
N LYS A 174 -0.29 17.42 7.28
CA LYS A 174 0.92 16.80 6.71
C LYS A 174 1.70 17.74 5.80
N ARG A 175 1.01 18.55 4.99
CA ARG A 175 1.66 19.58 4.16
C ARG A 175 2.35 20.63 5.00
N GLU A 176 1.62 21.29 5.89
CA GLU A 176 2.13 22.45 6.63
C GLU A 176 3.15 22.09 7.71
N ASN A 177 2.91 21.02 8.46
CA ASN A 177 3.70 20.70 9.65
C ASN A 177 4.83 19.70 9.41
N GLU A 178 4.81 18.96 8.32
CA GLU A 178 5.85 17.97 8.04
C GLU A 178 6.55 18.22 6.70
N ILE A 179 5.84 18.26 5.58
CA ILE A 179 6.45 18.38 4.24
C ILE A 179 7.15 19.70 4.08
N ASP A 180 6.45 20.82 4.34
CA ASP A 180 7.00 22.17 4.19
C ASP A 180 8.12 22.45 5.20
N GLN A 181 8.00 21.92 6.41
CA GLN A 181 9.05 22.04 7.42
C GLN A 181 10.34 21.32 7.00
N MET A 182 10.23 20.15 6.39
CA MET A 182 11.40 19.41 5.88
C MET A 182 12.01 20.08 4.64
N ARG A 183 11.17 20.61 3.75
CA ARG A 183 11.60 21.31 2.54
C ARG A 183 12.42 22.58 2.85
N LEU A 184 12.09 23.27 3.95
CA LEU A 184 12.77 24.51 4.38
C LEU A 184 14.08 24.24 5.16
N ARG A 185 14.42 23.01 5.46
CA ARG A 185 15.60 22.67 6.27
C ARG A 185 16.56 21.78 5.50
N PRO A 186 17.82 22.21 5.33
CA PRO A 186 18.80 21.38 4.65
C PRO A 186 19.11 20.11 5.45
N HIS A 187 19.32 19.01 4.74
CA HIS A 187 19.78 17.77 5.33
C HIS A 187 21.28 17.84 5.64
N PRO A 188 21.78 17.24 6.74
CA PRO A 188 23.23 17.26 7.06
C PRO A 188 24.14 16.79 5.92
N LEU A 189 23.68 15.84 5.09
CA LEU A 189 24.42 15.37 3.92
C LEU A 189 24.59 16.47 2.85
N GLU A 190 23.65 17.40 2.72
CA GLU A 190 23.73 18.50 1.75
C GLU A 190 24.88 19.43 2.07
N PHE A 191 25.19 19.68 3.35
CA PHE A 191 26.40 20.42 3.74
C PHE A 191 27.67 19.72 3.29
N GLN A 192 27.72 18.38 3.40
CA GLN A 192 28.88 17.63 2.94
C GLN A 192 29.01 17.65 1.41
N MET A 193 27.88 17.60 0.69
CA MET A 193 27.88 17.55 -0.78
C MET A 193 28.15 18.91 -1.43
N TYR A 194 27.74 20.00 -0.80
CA TYR A 194 27.69 21.34 -1.41
C TYR A 194 28.48 22.39 -0.66
N TYR A 195 29.35 21.98 0.28
CA TYR A 195 30.14 22.93 1.08
C TYR A 195 31.13 23.76 0.24
N ASP A 196 31.64 23.17 -0.83
CA ASP A 196 32.64 23.78 -1.71
C ASP A 196 32.07 24.29 -3.05
N CYS A 197 30.74 24.46 -3.16
CA CYS A 197 30.07 24.96 -4.36
C CYS A 197 29.98 26.49 -4.37
#